data_5140992eebf76874d2b9bb047eb87389
#
_entry.id   5140992eebf76874d2b9bb047eb87389
#
_cell.length_a   1.000
_cell.length_b   1.000
_cell.length_c   1.000
_cell.angle_alpha   90.00
_cell.angle_beta   90.00
_cell.angle_gamma   90.00
#
_symmetry.space_group_name_H-M   'P 1'
#
loop_
_entity.id
_entity.type
_entity.pdbx_description
1 polymer ?
#
loop_
_entity_poly.entity_id
_entity_poly.type
_entity_poly.pdbx_seq_one_letter_code
_entity_poly.pdbx_strand_id
1 'polypeptide(L)'
;MNILRIALFALALAFTGQSIAQPPRRRAEQQAKQQQQQNSPRGSAYRQFPTAQAMPQNVAWRRDLYRKLDLNKEANATLYYPTTPHDGRENLFTYLFKLLLRKQIKAYDYKLDGNENFSAKNEVTARELMDRYHIFYEAKDDKVRVNDADIPSEEVKVYFIKESSYYDQQTASFRSQVTALCPVLVRGDAEFGGDLAQYPMFWVKMDDVAPYLGKLMLMGSSLNNAAMMSADDFFTMGCYEGDIYKAVNLQDRLLANYCPDDSSLVREQKRIEKQLADVQEHVYGRDSAYYAKLRADSIAQAQADSLEALGKSARTSRRGAATSRRSSSLSRRTRQSDAGSAKATKPKKQKSCLLYTSDA
;
A
#
# COMPACT_ATOMS: atom_id res chain seq x y z
N MET A 1 25.58 -75.61 -42.68
CA MET A 1 24.51 -74.70 -42.20
C MET A 1 24.83 -74.11 -40.82
N ASN A 2 25.82 -74.60 -40.05
CA ASN A 2 26.15 -74.18 -38.70
C ASN A 2 27.17 -73.02 -38.61
N ILE A 3 28.11 -72.91 -39.54
CA ILE A 3 29.16 -71.90 -39.57
C ILE A 3 28.58 -70.49 -39.82
N LEU A 4 27.59 -70.41 -40.71
CA LEU A 4 26.93 -69.11 -41.03
C LEU A 4 26.10 -68.56 -39.89
N ARG A 5 25.52 -69.42 -39.03
CA ARG A 5 24.77 -69.02 -37.80
C ARG A 5 25.70 -68.57 -36.74
N ILE A 6 26.89 -69.19 -36.60
CA ILE A 6 27.89 -68.78 -35.60
C ILE A 6 28.51 -67.45 -36.00
N ALA A 7 28.74 -67.19 -37.30
CA ALA A 7 29.25 -65.90 -37.77
C ALA A 7 28.20 -64.78 -37.60
N LEU A 8 26.92 -65.07 -37.79
CA LEU A 8 25.84 -64.08 -37.52
C LEU A 8 25.67 -63.76 -36.03
N PHE A 9 25.87 -64.76 -35.14
CA PHE A 9 25.84 -64.55 -33.67
C PHE A 9 27.06 -63.74 -33.21
N ALA A 10 28.24 -63.97 -33.75
CA ALA A 10 29.46 -63.22 -33.41
C ALA A 10 29.35 -61.76 -33.93
N LEU A 11 28.70 -61.51 -35.07
CA LEU A 11 28.46 -60.15 -35.59
C LEU A 11 27.43 -59.38 -34.75
N ALA A 12 26.40 -60.08 -34.24
CA ALA A 12 25.40 -59.45 -33.34
C ALA A 12 25.98 -59.08 -31.98
N LEU A 13 26.94 -59.84 -31.43
CA LEU A 13 27.64 -59.53 -30.19
C LEU A 13 28.64 -58.36 -30.32
N ALA A 14 29.18 -58.10 -31.52
CA ALA A 14 30.08 -56.99 -31.75
C ALA A 14 29.36 -55.62 -31.84
N PHE A 15 28.04 -55.60 -32.12
CA PHE A 15 27.27 -54.37 -32.18
C PHE A 15 26.71 -53.88 -30.82
N THR A 16 26.73 -54.72 -29.78
CA THR A 16 26.19 -54.33 -28.46
C THR A 16 27.21 -53.65 -27.53
N GLY A 17 28.43 -53.38 -28.01
CA GLY A 17 29.55 -52.87 -27.21
C GLY A 17 29.81 -51.35 -27.34
N GLN A 18 29.02 -50.58 -28.11
CA GLN A 18 29.18 -49.13 -28.15
C GLN A 18 28.26 -48.42 -27.18
N SER A 19 28.48 -48.65 -25.87
CA SER A 19 28.05 -47.66 -24.91
C SER A 19 28.85 -46.38 -25.15
N ILE A 20 28.21 -45.36 -25.71
CA ILE A 20 28.76 -44.05 -25.87
C ILE A 20 29.03 -43.52 -24.44
N ALA A 21 30.23 -43.79 -23.92
CA ALA A 21 30.70 -43.21 -22.68
C ALA A 21 30.83 -41.70 -22.89
N GLN A 22 29.89 -40.94 -22.33
CA GLN A 22 29.97 -39.49 -22.35
C GLN A 22 31.32 -39.07 -21.77
N PRO A 23 32.04 -38.08 -22.38
CA PRO A 23 33.34 -37.65 -21.91
C PRO A 23 33.26 -37.26 -20.43
N PRO A 24 34.25 -37.61 -19.60
CA PRO A 24 34.19 -37.45 -18.13
C PRO A 24 33.95 -36.00 -17.68
N ARG A 25 34.29 -35.02 -18.50
CA ARG A 25 33.98 -33.60 -18.25
C ARG A 25 32.48 -33.29 -18.24
N ARG A 26 31.70 -33.83 -19.19
CA ARG A 26 30.24 -33.62 -19.22
C ARG A 26 29.53 -34.27 -18.05
N ARG A 27 30.04 -35.40 -17.58
CA ARG A 27 29.48 -36.10 -16.42
C ARG A 27 29.79 -35.34 -15.12
N ALA A 28 30.99 -34.77 -14.98
CA ALA A 28 31.36 -33.92 -13.85
C ALA A 28 30.56 -32.61 -13.83
N GLU A 29 30.33 -31.98 -15.00
CA GLU A 29 29.48 -30.78 -15.08
C GLU A 29 27.99 -31.06 -14.79
N GLN A 30 27.50 -32.22 -15.21
CA GLN A 30 26.12 -32.65 -14.88
C GLN A 30 25.99 -32.99 -13.39
N GLN A 31 26.99 -33.63 -12.79
CA GLN A 31 27.01 -33.91 -11.36
C GLN A 31 27.16 -32.63 -10.54
N ALA A 32 27.98 -31.69 -10.98
CA ALA A 32 28.11 -30.38 -10.32
C ALA A 32 26.82 -29.57 -10.41
N LYS A 33 26.12 -29.59 -11.56
CA LYS A 33 24.79 -28.96 -11.70
C LYS A 33 23.71 -29.63 -10.88
N GLN A 34 23.76 -30.98 -10.75
CA GLN A 34 22.82 -31.71 -9.89
C GLN A 34 23.11 -31.49 -8.41
N GLN A 35 24.37 -31.35 -8.00
CA GLN A 35 24.73 -31.01 -6.63
C GLN A 35 24.38 -29.55 -6.28
N GLN A 36 24.53 -28.60 -7.21
CA GLN A 36 24.04 -27.25 -7.02
C GLN A 36 22.51 -27.15 -6.92
N GLN A 37 21.76 -28.00 -7.64
CA GLN A 37 20.33 -28.11 -7.52
C GLN A 37 19.87 -28.79 -6.23
N GLN A 38 20.66 -29.72 -5.65
CA GLN A 38 20.34 -30.40 -4.41
C GLN A 38 20.69 -29.58 -3.16
N ASN A 39 21.66 -28.66 -3.26
CA ASN A 39 22.03 -27.73 -2.18
C ASN A 39 21.21 -26.42 -2.21
N SER A 40 20.31 -26.24 -3.17
CA SER A 40 19.33 -25.18 -3.11
C SER A 40 18.30 -25.54 -2.04
N PRO A 41 17.91 -24.61 -1.13
CA PRO A 41 16.86 -24.87 -0.17
C PRO A 41 15.62 -25.36 -0.94
N ARG A 42 15.19 -26.59 -0.68
CA ARG A 42 14.00 -27.18 -1.28
C ARG A 42 12.77 -26.45 -0.72
N GLY A 43 12.37 -25.38 -1.36
CA GLY A 43 11.17 -24.70 -0.97
C GLY A 43 11.09 -23.32 -1.59
N SER A 44 10.45 -23.19 -2.66
CA SER A 44 10.23 -22.10 -3.59
C SER A 44 11.36 -21.96 -4.61
N ALA A 45 11.02 -22.26 -5.85
CA ALA A 45 11.83 -21.82 -7.00
C ALA A 45 11.97 -20.31 -6.85
N TYR A 46 13.22 -19.81 -6.69
CA TYR A 46 13.49 -18.38 -6.74
C TYR A 46 12.86 -17.85 -8.02
N ARG A 47 11.82 -17.04 -7.88
CA ARG A 47 11.22 -16.40 -9.04
C ARG A 47 12.24 -15.45 -9.60
N GLN A 48 12.63 -15.64 -10.85
CA GLN A 48 13.57 -14.74 -11.53
C GLN A 48 12.90 -13.42 -11.93
N PHE A 49 11.57 -13.39 -11.86
CA PHE A 49 10.75 -12.26 -12.26
C PHE A 49 9.85 -11.83 -11.11
N PRO A 50 9.58 -10.53 -10.95
CA PRO A 50 8.65 -10.05 -9.94
C PRO A 50 7.26 -10.66 -10.14
N THR A 51 6.61 -10.99 -9.05
CA THR A 51 5.27 -11.59 -9.05
C THR A 51 4.21 -10.59 -9.50
N ALA A 52 4.36 -9.33 -9.12
CA ALA A 52 3.44 -8.27 -9.48
C ALA A 52 3.65 -7.84 -10.94
N GLN A 53 2.57 -7.79 -11.70
CA GLN A 53 2.59 -7.14 -13.00
C GLN A 53 2.71 -5.63 -12.84
N ALA A 54 3.47 -4.97 -13.72
CA ALA A 54 3.51 -3.52 -13.75
C ALA A 54 2.10 -2.96 -13.94
N MET A 55 1.76 -1.92 -13.16
CA MET A 55 0.46 -1.29 -13.24
C MET A 55 0.25 -0.66 -14.63
N PRO A 56 -0.88 -0.93 -15.31
CA PRO A 56 -1.20 -0.30 -16.59
C PRO A 56 -1.29 1.23 -16.44
N GLN A 57 -0.85 1.96 -17.47
CA GLN A 57 -0.93 3.43 -17.44
C GLN A 57 -2.38 3.94 -17.56
N ASN A 58 -3.23 3.21 -18.28
CA ASN A 58 -4.62 3.55 -18.52
C ASN A 58 -5.53 2.67 -17.66
N VAL A 59 -5.79 3.09 -16.43
CA VAL A 59 -6.75 2.44 -15.53
C VAL A 59 -8.01 3.28 -15.42
N ALA A 60 -9.18 2.64 -15.45
CA ALA A 60 -10.46 3.34 -15.34
C ALA A 60 -10.70 3.92 -13.94
N TRP A 61 -10.20 3.26 -12.92
CA TRP A 61 -10.29 3.69 -11.54
C TRP A 61 -8.99 3.38 -10.82
N ARG A 62 -8.50 4.37 -10.06
CA ARG A 62 -7.29 4.25 -9.24
C ARG A 62 -7.42 5.10 -8.00
N ARG A 63 -6.94 4.56 -6.87
CA ARG A 63 -6.81 5.30 -5.62
C ARG A 63 -5.46 4.99 -4.98
N ASP A 64 -4.70 6.03 -4.72
CA ASP A 64 -3.39 5.93 -4.08
C ASP A 64 -3.53 6.26 -2.59
N LEU A 65 -2.98 5.39 -1.77
CA LEU A 65 -2.95 5.48 -0.32
C LEU A 65 -1.53 5.38 0.19
N TYR A 66 -1.26 6.05 1.29
CA TYR A 66 -0.02 5.90 2.02
C TYR A 66 -0.32 5.28 3.37
N ARG A 67 0.35 4.17 3.66
CA ARG A 67 0.21 3.43 4.92
C ARG A 67 1.49 3.47 5.72
N LYS A 68 1.33 3.53 7.03
CA LYS A 68 2.38 3.39 8.01
C LYS A 68 2.35 1.97 8.54
N LEU A 69 3.39 1.19 8.27
CA LEU A 69 3.57 -0.17 8.76
C LEU A 69 4.40 -0.12 10.04
N ASP A 70 3.83 -0.52 11.14
CA ASP A 70 4.55 -0.71 12.40
C ASP A 70 5.10 -2.16 12.44
N LEU A 71 6.42 -2.30 12.54
CA LEU A 71 7.10 -3.59 12.55
C LEU A 71 6.97 -4.33 13.90
N ASN A 72 6.48 -3.65 14.93
CA ASN A 72 6.15 -4.32 16.20
C ASN A 72 4.85 -5.14 16.11
N LYS A 73 4.01 -4.89 15.10
CA LYS A 73 2.83 -5.72 14.83
C LYS A 73 3.27 -7.11 14.34
N GLU A 74 2.62 -8.17 14.81
CA GLU A 74 2.97 -9.56 14.48
C GLU A 74 2.97 -9.83 12.96
N ALA A 75 1.99 -9.30 12.24
CA ALA A 75 1.89 -9.44 10.78
C ALA A 75 3.12 -8.88 10.05
N ASN A 76 3.76 -7.83 10.58
CA ASN A 76 4.89 -7.15 9.97
C ASN A 76 6.25 -7.60 10.53
N ALA A 77 6.26 -8.35 11.64
CA ALA A 77 7.48 -8.73 12.37
C ALA A 77 8.50 -9.49 11.49
N THR A 78 8.00 -10.20 10.48
CA THR A 78 8.85 -10.93 9.51
C THR A 78 9.75 -10.00 8.68
N LEU A 79 9.39 -8.73 8.50
CA LEU A 79 10.21 -7.73 7.82
C LEU A 79 11.32 -7.17 8.71
N TYR A 80 11.13 -7.24 10.04
CA TYR A 80 12.04 -6.71 11.06
C TYR A 80 13.10 -7.72 11.49
N TYR A 81 12.73 -8.97 11.66
CA TYR A 81 13.65 -10.01 12.12
C TYR A 81 14.29 -10.79 10.97
N PRO A 82 15.61 -11.13 11.11
CA PRO A 82 16.52 -10.86 12.21
C PRO A 82 17.09 -9.43 12.19
N THR A 83 17.26 -8.78 13.34
CA THR A 83 17.85 -7.44 13.42
C THR A 83 19.33 -7.46 13.06
N THR A 84 20.05 -8.51 13.44
CA THR A 84 21.44 -8.75 13.04
C THR A 84 21.49 -9.89 12.02
N PRO A 85 22.15 -9.73 10.88
CA PRO A 85 22.28 -10.81 9.89
C PRO A 85 22.95 -12.05 10.50
N HIS A 86 22.33 -13.22 10.32
CA HIS A 86 22.92 -14.50 10.69
C HIS A 86 22.43 -15.62 9.76
N ASP A 87 23.27 -16.61 9.52
CA ASP A 87 22.96 -17.78 8.69
C ASP A 87 22.42 -17.45 7.29
N GLY A 88 22.89 -16.33 6.69
CA GLY A 88 22.41 -15.86 5.39
C GLY A 88 21.01 -15.26 5.40
N ARG A 89 20.43 -15.06 6.58
CA ARG A 89 19.16 -14.33 6.76
C ARG A 89 19.45 -12.89 7.15
N GLU A 90 18.70 -11.99 6.56
CA GLU A 90 18.76 -10.56 6.87
C GLU A 90 17.37 -9.95 6.77
N ASN A 91 17.15 -8.85 7.49
CA ASN A 91 15.88 -8.14 7.44
C ASN A 91 15.76 -7.28 6.18
N LEU A 92 14.56 -6.78 5.94
CA LEU A 92 14.27 -5.98 4.75
C LEU A 92 15.16 -4.74 4.67
N PHE A 93 15.37 -4.01 5.77
CA PHE A 93 16.18 -2.78 5.76
C PHE A 93 17.64 -3.05 5.43
N THR A 94 18.27 -4.01 6.11
CA THR A 94 19.66 -4.41 5.83
C THR A 94 19.84 -4.80 4.37
N TYR A 95 18.90 -5.58 3.84
CA TYR A 95 18.91 -6.00 2.44
C TYR A 95 18.83 -4.81 1.47
N LEU A 96 17.85 -3.92 1.66
CA LEU A 96 17.69 -2.71 0.85
C LEU A 96 18.93 -1.81 0.92
N PHE A 97 19.49 -1.61 2.11
CA PHE A 97 20.67 -0.78 2.33
C PHE A 97 21.90 -1.35 1.64
N LYS A 98 22.10 -2.68 1.68
CA LYS A 98 23.17 -3.37 0.94
C LYS A 98 23.00 -3.26 -0.58
N LEU A 99 21.77 -3.33 -1.10
CA LEU A 99 21.49 -3.10 -2.52
C LEU A 99 21.85 -1.66 -2.94
N LEU A 100 21.53 -0.69 -2.08
CA LEU A 100 21.87 0.72 -2.31
C LEU A 100 23.37 0.96 -2.30
N LEU A 101 24.11 0.38 -1.33
CA LEU A 101 25.58 0.43 -1.28
C LEU A 101 26.22 -0.15 -2.54
N ARG A 102 25.64 -1.21 -3.10
CA ARG A 102 26.09 -1.84 -4.35
C ARG A 102 25.61 -1.09 -5.60
N LYS A 103 24.89 0.02 -5.45
CA LYS A 103 24.30 0.81 -6.55
C LYS A 103 23.36 -0.03 -7.45
N GLN A 104 22.71 -1.04 -6.89
CA GLN A 104 21.76 -1.90 -7.61
C GLN A 104 20.36 -1.32 -7.65
N ILE A 105 20.03 -0.47 -6.68
CA ILE A 105 18.78 0.28 -6.58
C ILE A 105 19.07 1.76 -6.39
N LYS A 106 18.08 2.60 -6.71
CA LYS A 106 18.13 4.04 -6.51
C LYS A 106 17.30 4.43 -5.30
N ALA A 107 17.83 5.34 -4.50
CA ALA A 107 17.14 5.96 -3.40
C ALA A 107 16.76 7.40 -3.76
N TYR A 108 15.62 7.86 -3.29
CA TYR A 108 15.10 9.19 -3.52
C TYR A 108 14.79 9.87 -2.19
N ASP A 109 15.08 11.16 -2.12
CA ASP A 109 14.94 11.93 -0.90
C ASP A 109 13.49 11.99 -0.42
N TYR A 110 13.32 11.85 0.91
CA TYR A 110 12.02 12.03 1.55
C TYR A 110 11.72 13.52 1.73
N LYS A 111 10.56 13.96 1.27
CA LYS A 111 10.10 15.33 1.44
C LYS A 111 9.04 15.43 2.54
N LEU A 112 8.99 16.56 3.21
CA LEU A 112 8.05 16.83 4.30
C LEU A 112 6.58 16.80 3.87
N ASP A 113 6.29 16.92 2.57
CA ASP A 113 4.94 16.76 2.02
C ASP A 113 4.46 15.30 2.03
N GLY A 114 5.37 14.36 2.35
CA GLY A 114 5.11 12.93 2.40
C GLY A 114 4.90 12.27 1.05
N ASN A 115 5.13 13.01 -0.05
CA ASN A 115 5.02 12.47 -1.40
C ASN A 115 6.35 11.90 -1.88
N GLU A 116 6.28 10.80 -2.61
CA GLU A 116 7.44 10.30 -3.33
C GLU A 116 7.71 11.14 -4.58
N ASN A 117 8.96 11.37 -4.87
CA ASN A 117 9.38 12.02 -6.10
C ASN A 117 10.58 11.30 -6.70
N PHE A 118 10.32 10.52 -7.72
CA PHE A 118 11.32 9.69 -8.42
C PHE A 118 12.08 10.42 -9.54
N SER A 119 12.14 11.74 -9.48
CA SER A 119 12.94 12.50 -10.45
C SER A 119 14.44 12.37 -10.14
N ALA A 120 15.27 12.41 -11.16
CA ALA A 120 16.73 12.34 -11.02
C ALA A 120 17.33 13.43 -10.11
N LYS A 121 16.62 14.57 -9.94
CA LYS A 121 17.04 15.65 -9.04
C LYS A 121 16.93 15.30 -7.55
N ASN A 122 16.08 14.33 -7.21
CA ASN A 122 15.86 13.87 -5.83
C ASN A 122 16.55 12.54 -5.53
N GLU A 123 17.36 12.04 -6.46
CA GLU A 123 18.17 10.84 -6.22
C GLU A 123 19.23 11.16 -5.16
N VAL A 124 19.30 10.31 -4.12
CA VAL A 124 20.22 10.44 -3.00
C VAL A 124 21.19 9.28 -3.02
N THR A 125 22.46 9.58 -2.79
CA THR A 125 23.49 8.55 -2.74
C THR A 125 23.55 7.88 -1.38
N ALA A 126 24.03 6.63 -1.32
CA ALA A 126 24.25 5.93 -0.06
C ALA A 126 25.16 6.71 0.90
N ARG A 127 26.18 7.43 0.37
CA ARG A 127 27.08 8.25 1.17
C ARG A 127 26.37 9.40 1.85
N GLU A 128 25.56 10.15 1.12
CA GLU A 128 24.74 11.24 1.68
C GLU A 128 23.79 10.76 2.77
N LEU A 129 23.20 9.56 2.61
CA LEU A 129 22.34 8.96 3.63
C LEU A 129 23.14 8.60 4.89
N MET A 130 24.35 8.00 4.73
CA MET A 130 25.18 7.63 5.87
C MET A 130 25.63 8.88 6.65
N ASP A 131 26.05 9.93 5.96
CA ASP A 131 26.44 11.20 6.58
C ASP A 131 25.25 11.86 7.30
N ARG A 132 24.04 11.85 6.69
CA ARG A 132 22.81 12.43 7.25
C ARG A 132 22.34 11.73 8.51
N TYR A 133 22.41 10.39 8.55
CA TYR A 133 21.90 9.58 9.66
C TYR A 133 23.01 9.10 10.61
N HIS A 134 24.24 9.60 10.43
CA HIS A 134 25.40 9.27 11.25
C HIS A 134 25.72 7.77 11.31
N ILE A 135 25.60 7.10 10.16
CA ILE A 135 25.95 5.69 10.01
C ILE A 135 27.46 5.61 9.76
N PHE A 136 28.17 4.85 10.60
CA PHE A 136 29.61 4.68 10.44
C PHE A 136 29.95 3.90 9.17
N TYR A 137 30.94 4.38 8.42
CA TYR A 137 31.46 3.71 7.23
C TYR A 137 32.94 3.95 7.03
N GLU A 138 33.61 3.00 6.42
CA GLU A 138 35.00 3.12 5.98
C GLU A 138 35.04 3.48 4.50
N ALA A 139 35.72 4.57 4.17
CA ALA A 139 35.95 4.97 2.79
C ALA A 139 37.41 4.64 2.41
N LYS A 140 37.61 3.72 1.45
CA LYS A 140 38.89 3.39 0.88
C LYS A 140 38.81 3.34 -0.64
N ASP A 141 39.65 4.10 -1.32
CA ASP A 141 39.73 4.10 -2.78
C ASP A 141 38.37 4.25 -3.50
N ASP A 142 37.61 5.27 -3.11
CA ASP A 142 36.27 5.55 -3.65
C ASP A 142 35.19 4.45 -3.38
N LYS A 143 35.57 3.40 -2.66
CA LYS A 143 34.67 2.36 -2.22
C LYS A 143 34.24 2.59 -0.76
N VAL A 144 32.98 2.56 -0.54
CA VAL A 144 32.39 2.66 0.80
C VAL A 144 32.14 1.26 1.32
N ARG A 145 32.64 0.99 2.51
CA ARG A 145 32.36 -0.26 3.26
C ARG A 145 31.63 0.08 4.54
N VAL A 146 30.55 -0.62 4.78
CA VAL A 146 29.79 -0.57 6.03
C VAL A 146 29.81 -1.97 6.63
N ASN A 147 30.08 -2.07 7.91
CA ASN A 147 29.95 -3.33 8.62
C ASN A 147 28.46 -3.60 8.90
N ASP A 148 28.04 -4.86 8.87
CA ASP A 148 26.66 -5.24 9.15
C ASP A 148 26.18 -4.78 10.55
N ALA A 149 27.08 -4.66 11.52
CA ALA A 149 26.80 -4.16 12.84
C ALA A 149 26.55 -2.62 12.90
N ASP A 150 27.07 -1.88 11.92
CA ASP A 150 26.90 -0.42 11.85
C ASP A 150 25.62 0.00 11.11
N ILE A 151 24.96 -0.95 10.46
CA ILE A 151 23.66 -0.71 9.80
C ILE A 151 22.58 -0.63 10.89
N PRO A 152 21.84 0.50 11.03
CA PRO A 152 20.88 0.72 12.12
C PRO A 152 19.58 -0.05 11.92
N SER A 153 19.67 -1.36 11.73
CA SER A 153 18.52 -2.24 11.46
C SER A 153 17.54 -2.32 12.62
N GLU A 154 18.02 -2.20 13.86
CA GLU A 154 17.21 -2.22 15.08
C GLU A 154 16.41 -0.93 15.27
N GLU A 155 16.88 0.17 14.70
CA GLU A 155 16.23 1.48 14.79
C GLU A 155 15.11 1.64 13.74
N VAL A 156 15.11 0.83 12.67
CA VAL A 156 14.07 0.87 11.64
C VAL A 156 12.87 0.05 12.11
N LYS A 157 11.93 0.70 12.78
CA LYS A 157 10.72 0.06 13.34
C LYS A 157 9.45 0.37 12.57
N VAL A 158 9.55 1.20 11.54
CA VAL A 158 8.39 1.63 10.74
C VAL A 158 8.77 1.67 9.26
N TYR A 159 7.82 1.32 8.40
CA TYR A 159 7.87 1.62 6.97
C TYR A 159 6.71 2.49 6.56
N PHE A 160 6.98 3.48 5.72
CA PHE A 160 5.93 4.10 4.93
C PHE A 160 5.87 3.42 3.58
N ILE A 161 4.67 3.05 3.17
CA ILE A 161 4.43 2.46 1.85
C ILE A 161 3.40 3.29 1.10
N LYS A 162 3.58 3.39 -0.21
CA LYS A 162 2.53 3.85 -1.12
C LYS A 162 1.89 2.64 -1.77
N GLU A 163 0.59 2.52 -1.60
CA GLU A 163 -0.26 1.49 -2.17
C GLU A 163 -1.18 2.12 -3.22
N SER A 164 -1.24 1.53 -4.40
CA SER A 164 -2.18 1.91 -5.44
C SER A 164 -3.19 0.80 -5.63
N SER A 165 -4.46 1.10 -5.34
CA SER A 165 -5.59 0.24 -5.64
C SER A 165 -6.21 0.68 -6.95
N TYR A 166 -6.40 -0.24 -7.90
CA TYR A 166 -6.87 0.08 -9.23
C TYR A 166 -7.71 -1.04 -9.84
N TYR A 167 -8.55 -0.67 -10.79
CA TYR A 167 -9.30 -1.61 -11.60
C TYR A 167 -8.64 -1.78 -12.97
N ASP A 168 -8.18 -3.00 -13.24
CA ASP A 168 -7.58 -3.37 -14.50
C ASP A 168 -8.68 -3.85 -15.47
N GLN A 169 -8.94 -3.07 -16.50
CA GLN A 169 -9.95 -3.38 -17.51
C GLN A 169 -9.59 -4.58 -18.38
N GLN A 170 -8.29 -4.87 -18.58
CA GLN A 170 -7.85 -5.97 -19.43
C GLN A 170 -8.11 -7.33 -18.77
N THR A 171 -7.81 -7.42 -17.48
CA THR A 171 -8.03 -8.64 -16.69
C THR A 171 -9.38 -8.64 -15.98
N ALA A 172 -10.13 -7.54 -16.07
CA ALA A 172 -11.39 -7.32 -15.37
C ALA A 172 -11.26 -7.61 -13.87
N SER A 173 -10.16 -7.18 -13.25
CA SER A 173 -9.88 -7.47 -11.84
C SER A 173 -9.52 -6.20 -11.06
N PHE A 174 -9.94 -6.16 -9.79
CA PHE A 174 -9.48 -5.17 -8.83
C PHE A 174 -8.17 -5.64 -8.22
N ARG A 175 -7.17 -4.77 -8.20
CA ARG A 175 -5.83 -5.07 -7.68
C ARG A 175 -5.35 -3.97 -6.76
N SER A 176 -4.57 -4.35 -5.77
CA SER A 176 -3.79 -3.44 -4.92
C SER A 176 -2.32 -3.78 -5.07
N GLN A 177 -1.48 -2.77 -5.24
CA GLN A 177 -0.05 -2.95 -5.44
C GLN A 177 0.73 -1.89 -4.67
N VAL A 178 1.79 -2.31 -3.99
CA VAL A 178 2.76 -1.37 -3.39
C VAL A 178 3.63 -0.82 -4.50
N THR A 179 3.72 0.51 -4.58
CA THR A 179 4.49 1.22 -5.63
C THR A 179 5.75 1.87 -5.11
N ALA A 180 5.79 2.20 -3.81
CA ALA A 180 6.94 2.82 -3.17
C ALA A 180 7.07 2.36 -1.72
N LEU A 181 8.30 2.37 -1.23
CA LEU A 181 8.67 1.92 0.10
C LEU A 181 9.68 2.89 0.71
N CYS A 182 9.46 3.29 1.97
CA CYS A 182 10.35 4.19 2.70
C CYS A 182 10.61 3.64 4.11
N PRO A 183 11.85 3.25 4.44
CA PRO A 183 12.22 2.91 5.80
C PRO A 183 12.25 4.17 6.68
N VAL A 184 11.82 4.02 7.93
CA VAL A 184 11.75 5.10 8.91
C VAL A 184 12.54 4.69 10.15
N LEU A 185 13.56 5.48 10.49
CA LEU A 185 14.28 5.36 11.74
C LEU A 185 13.44 5.90 12.89
N VAL A 186 13.44 5.17 14.00
CA VAL A 186 12.76 5.60 15.23
C VAL A 186 13.82 5.75 16.30
N ARG A 187 14.15 6.99 16.67
CA ARG A 187 15.14 7.36 17.67
C ARG A 187 14.49 8.17 18.77
N GLY A 188 14.95 7.99 20.00
CA GLY A 188 14.52 8.75 21.16
C GLY A 188 14.80 7.99 22.45
N ASP A 189 14.89 8.71 23.54
CA ASP A 189 15.14 8.15 24.86
C ASP A 189 13.82 7.74 25.53
N ALA A 190 13.26 6.60 25.11
CA ALA A 190 12.06 6.04 25.73
C ALA A 190 12.26 5.75 27.22
N GLU A 191 13.49 5.49 27.66
CA GLU A 191 13.83 5.25 29.08
C GLU A 191 13.74 6.52 29.94
N PHE A 192 13.90 7.69 29.34
CA PHE A 192 13.80 9.00 30.04
C PHE A 192 12.48 9.73 29.78
N GLY A 193 11.46 9.03 29.21
CA GLY A 193 10.15 9.64 28.92
C GLY A 193 10.14 10.63 27.77
N GLY A 194 11.16 10.59 26.91
CA GLY A 194 11.20 11.38 25.67
C GLY A 194 10.32 10.78 24.57
N ASP A 195 9.74 11.64 23.75
CA ASP A 195 8.96 11.21 22.58
C ASP A 195 9.86 10.53 21.56
N LEU A 196 9.42 9.38 21.03
CA LEU A 196 10.10 8.68 19.93
C LEU A 196 9.94 9.46 18.64
N ALA A 197 11.02 10.06 18.16
CA ALA A 197 11.03 10.77 16.89
C ALA A 197 11.18 9.82 15.71
N GLN A 198 10.39 10.05 14.67
CA GLN A 198 10.39 9.26 13.42
C GLN A 198 11.13 10.04 12.34
N TYR A 199 12.15 9.41 11.76
CA TYR A 199 12.98 9.99 10.72
C TYR A 199 12.85 9.16 9.44
N PRO A 200 11.95 9.52 8.51
CA PRO A 200 11.87 8.88 7.20
C PRO A 200 13.19 9.06 6.44
N MET A 201 13.75 7.96 5.92
CA MET A 201 15.08 8.00 5.34
C MET A 201 15.08 8.35 3.85
N PHE A 202 14.49 7.49 3.05
CA PHE A 202 14.47 7.63 1.60
C PHE A 202 13.33 6.80 1.00
N TRP A 203 12.86 7.20 -0.16
CA TRP A 203 11.96 6.40 -0.97
C TRP A 203 12.73 5.48 -1.90
N VAL A 204 12.23 4.27 -2.09
CA VAL A 204 12.63 3.36 -3.16
C VAL A 204 11.41 3.00 -3.99
N LYS A 205 11.62 2.91 -5.30
CA LYS A 205 10.58 2.50 -6.23
C LYS A 205 10.44 0.99 -6.19
N MET A 206 9.22 0.48 -6.02
CA MET A 206 8.98 -0.96 -5.90
C MET A 206 9.40 -1.72 -7.15
N ASP A 207 9.16 -1.16 -8.34
CA ASP A 207 9.56 -1.78 -9.61
C ASP A 207 11.07 -2.06 -9.71
N ASP A 208 11.90 -1.17 -9.12
CA ASP A 208 13.36 -1.33 -9.14
C ASP A 208 13.84 -2.37 -8.11
N VAL A 209 13.08 -2.56 -7.04
CA VAL A 209 13.43 -3.44 -5.91
C VAL A 209 12.83 -4.84 -6.04
N ALA A 210 11.66 -4.98 -6.64
CA ALA A 210 10.93 -6.24 -6.76
C ALA A 210 11.77 -7.43 -7.27
N PRO A 211 12.65 -7.29 -8.30
CA PRO A 211 13.49 -8.39 -8.76
C PRO A 211 14.47 -8.92 -7.69
N TYR A 212 14.84 -8.06 -6.74
CA TYR A 212 15.71 -8.41 -5.62
C TYR A 212 14.89 -8.96 -4.44
N LEU A 213 13.71 -8.39 -4.16
CA LEU A 213 12.82 -8.86 -3.10
C LEU A 213 12.36 -10.31 -3.30
N GLY A 214 12.27 -10.78 -4.55
CA GLY A 214 12.03 -12.18 -4.86
C GLY A 214 13.11 -13.14 -4.35
N LYS A 215 14.31 -12.63 -4.02
CA LYS A 215 15.44 -13.41 -3.46
C LYS A 215 15.51 -13.35 -1.95
N LEU A 216 14.91 -12.35 -1.33
CA LEU A 216 14.87 -12.21 0.12
C LEU A 216 13.78 -13.11 0.68
N MET A 217 14.20 -14.17 1.37
CA MET A 217 13.28 -15.12 1.99
C MET A 217 12.94 -14.69 3.40
N LEU A 218 11.67 -14.51 3.66
CA LEU A 218 11.09 -14.17 4.95
C LEU A 218 10.47 -15.40 5.60
N MET A 219 10.50 -15.46 6.91
CA MET A 219 9.82 -16.50 7.67
C MET A 219 8.34 -16.14 7.80
N GLY A 220 7.46 -16.90 7.18
CA GLY A 220 6.03 -16.60 7.12
C GLY A 220 5.25 -16.89 8.41
N SER A 221 5.87 -17.60 9.37
CA SER A 221 5.22 -17.95 10.63
C SER A 221 6.24 -18.25 11.72
N SER A 222 5.99 -17.79 12.93
CA SER A 222 6.78 -18.15 14.12
C SER A 222 6.52 -19.59 14.60
N LEU A 223 5.37 -20.17 14.21
CA LEU A 223 4.99 -21.54 14.58
C LEU A 223 5.52 -22.59 13.59
N ASN A 224 5.76 -22.21 12.34
CA ASN A 224 6.21 -23.12 11.28
C ASN A 224 7.43 -22.54 10.56
N ASN A 225 8.61 -22.97 10.99
CA ASN A 225 9.88 -22.51 10.43
C ASN A 225 10.12 -22.96 8.97
N ALA A 226 9.33 -23.92 8.47
CA ALA A 226 9.38 -24.34 7.07
C ALA A 226 8.55 -23.44 6.15
N ALA A 227 7.67 -22.60 6.71
CA ALA A 227 6.87 -21.65 5.94
C ALA A 227 7.70 -20.43 5.58
N MET A 228 8.35 -20.50 4.40
CA MET A 228 9.12 -19.40 3.84
C MET A 228 8.36 -18.76 2.67
N MET A 229 8.37 -17.44 2.62
CA MET A 229 7.84 -16.66 1.48
C MET A 229 8.87 -15.63 1.04
N SER A 230 8.82 -15.20 -0.21
CA SER A 230 9.68 -14.10 -0.64
C SER A 230 9.11 -12.75 -0.14
N ALA A 231 9.97 -11.77 0.04
CA ALA A 231 9.52 -10.41 0.38
C ALA A 231 8.64 -9.82 -0.73
N ASP A 232 8.87 -10.17 -1.99
CA ASP A 232 8.01 -9.78 -3.10
C ASP A 232 6.60 -10.39 -2.99
N ASP A 233 6.50 -11.68 -2.67
CA ASP A 233 5.22 -12.34 -2.43
C ASP A 233 4.49 -11.71 -1.22
N PHE A 234 5.22 -11.35 -0.16
CA PHE A 234 4.65 -10.70 1.02
C PHE A 234 3.92 -9.40 0.66
N PHE A 235 4.56 -8.53 -0.13
CA PHE A 235 3.94 -7.28 -0.56
C PHE A 235 2.85 -7.50 -1.62
N THR A 236 3.04 -8.44 -2.55
CA THR A 236 2.07 -8.71 -3.61
C THR A 236 0.78 -9.32 -3.09
N MET A 237 0.87 -10.20 -2.08
CA MET A 237 -0.30 -10.79 -1.42
C MET A 237 -0.95 -9.87 -0.39
N GLY A 238 -0.32 -8.73 -0.05
CA GLY A 238 -0.83 -7.80 0.94
C GLY A 238 -0.84 -8.37 2.36
N CYS A 239 0.18 -9.18 2.73
CA CYS A 239 0.29 -9.81 4.06
C CYS A 239 0.67 -8.82 5.18
N TYR A 240 0.73 -7.54 4.90
CA TYR A 240 1.10 -6.49 5.84
C TYR A 240 -0.12 -5.81 6.47
N GLU A 241 0.06 -5.32 7.68
CA GLU A 241 -0.90 -4.46 8.37
C GLU A 241 -0.34 -3.04 8.51
N GLY A 242 -1.08 -2.05 8.03
CA GLY A 242 -0.64 -0.66 8.10
C GLY A 242 -1.79 0.31 8.21
N ASP A 243 -1.58 1.36 9.02
CA ASP A 243 -2.55 2.42 9.25
C ASP A 243 -2.46 3.48 8.14
N ILE A 244 -3.58 3.87 7.55
CA ILE A 244 -3.59 4.90 6.50
C ILE A 244 -3.31 6.25 7.14
N TYR A 245 -2.22 6.93 6.72
CA TYR A 245 -1.91 8.29 7.19
C TYR A 245 -2.19 9.36 6.13
N LYS A 246 -2.28 8.97 4.85
CA LYS A 246 -2.60 9.87 3.75
C LYS A 246 -3.36 9.12 2.65
N ALA A 247 -4.38 9.74 2.11
CA ALA A 247 -5.01 9.34 0.85
C ALA A 247 -4.81 10.49 -0.15
N VAL A 248 -4.43 10.17 -1.39
CA VAL A 248 -4.28 11.21 -2.42
C VAL A 248 -5.62 11.91 -2.59
N ASN A 249 -5.61 13.21 -2.37
CA ASN A 249 -6.78 14.08 -2.46
C ASN A 249 -6.41 15.39 -3.16
N LEU A 250 -7.40 16.15 -3.61
CA LEU A 250 -7.19 17.41 -4.35
C LEU A 250 -6.38 18.47 -3.59
N GLN A 251 -6.33 18.38 -2.26
CA GLN A 251 -5.62 19.34 -1.41
C GLN A 251 -4.29 18.80 -0.90
N ASP A 252 -3.95 17.56 -1.25
CA ASP A 252 -2.74 16.84 -0.83
C ASP A 252 -2.49 16.86 0.69
N ARG A 253 -3.57 16.77 1.48
CA ARG A 253 -3.49 16.84 2.95
C ARG A 253 -3.32 15.46 3.57
N LEU A 254 -2.50 15.40 4.62
CA LEU A 254 -2.43 14.26 5.52
C LEU A 254 -3.73 14.14 6.32
N LEU A 255 -4.10 12.93 6.75
CA LEU A 255 -5.27 12.71 7.58
C LEU A 255 -5.18 13.50 8.89
N ALA A 256 -4.00 13.55 9.51
CA ALA A 256 -3.75 14.32 10.73
C ALA A 256 -4.07 15.82 10.60
N ASN A 257 -3.99 16.39 9.39
CA ASN A 257 -4.24 17.82 9.18
C ASN A 257 -5.73 18.21 9.24
N TYR A 258 -6.63 17.25 9.06
CA TYR A 258 -8.08 17.52 9.11
C TYR A 258 -8.84 16.65 10.11
N CYS A 259 -8.17 15.71 10.76
CA CYS A 259 -8.68 14.90 11.85
C CYS A 259 -7.94 15.30 13.15
N PRO A 260 -8.50 16.21 13.96
CA PRO A 260 -7.81 16.71 15.14
C PRO A 260 -7.69 15.69 16.26
N ASP A 261 -8.60 14.71 16.31
CA ASP A 261 -8.65 13.69 17.36
C ASP A 261 -8.32 12.31 16.81
N ASP A 262 -7.68 11.45 17.60
CA ASP A 262 -7.38 10.06 17.25
C ASP A 262 -8.65 9.29 16.87
N SER A 263 -9.77 9.54 17.57
CA SER A 263 -11.05 8.92 17.26
C SER A 263 -11.58 9.31 15.87
N SER A 264 -11.35 10.58 15.46
CA SER A 264 -11.72 11.07 14.13
C SER A 264 -10.82 10.48 13.05
N LEU A 265 -9.52 10.32 13.36
CA LEU A 265 -8.54 9.71 12.47
C LEU A 265 -8.87 8.24 12.21
N VAL A 266 -9.12 7.44 13.25
CA VAL A 266 -9.52 6.02 13.11
C VAL A 266 -10.84 5.88 12.34
N ARG A 267 -11.80 6.79 12.57
CA ARG A 267 -13.07 6.79 11.83
C ARG A 267 -12.87 7.07 10.35
N GLU A 268 -11.97 8.01 10.02
CA GLU A 268 -11.66 8.37 8.65
C GLU A 268 -10.90 7.24 7.94
N GLN A 269 -9.93 6.60 8.61
CA GLN A 269 -9.24 5.41 8.10
C GLN A 269 -10.24 4.31 7.75
N LYS A 270 -11.14 3.95 8.67
CA LYS A 270 -12.19 2.96 8.44
C LYS A 270 -13.14 3.37 7.32
N ARG A 271 -13.42 4.69 7.17
CA ARG A 271 -14.24 5.20 6.06
C ARG A 271 -13.55 4.96 4.72
N ILE A 272 -12.25 5.23 4.64
CA ILE A 272 -11.47 5.03 3.42
C ILE A 272 -11.40 3.54 3.07
N GLU A 273 -11.14 2.68 4.05
CA GLU A 273 -11.11 1.22 3.85
C GLU A 273 -12.45 0.67 3.39
N LYS A 274 -13.54 1.13 4.02
CA LYS A 274 -14.89 0.77 3.60
C LYS A 274 -15.20 1.21 2.17
N GLN A 275 -14.74 2.40 1.76
CA GLN A 275 -14.91 2.86 0.38
C GLN A 275 -14.14 1.99 -0.63
N LEU A 276 -12.94 1.52 -0.28
CA LEU A 276 -12.18 0.59 -1.12
C LEU A 276 -12.89 -0.75 -1.24
N ALA A 277 -13.34 -1.30 -0.11
CA ALA A 277 -14.09 -2.56 -0.09
C ALA A 277 -15.40 -2.46 -0.90
N ASP A 278 -16.13 -1.34 -0.77
CA ASP A 278 -17.36 -1.09 -1.54
C ASP A 278 -17.09 -1.03 -3.05
N VAL A 279 -15.99 -0.39 -3.47
CA VAL A 279 -15.60 -0.37 -4.89
C VAL A 279 -15.20 -1.77 -5.37
N GLN A 280 -14.43 -2.51 -4.57
CA GLN A 280 -14.01 -3.87 -4.90
C GLN A 280 -15.19 -4.83 -5.04
N GLU A 281 -16.17 -4.74 -4.13
CA GLU A 281 -17.37 -5.57 -4.13
C GLU A 281 -18.29 -5.23 -5.31
N HIS A 282 -18.36 -3.96 -5.68
CA HIS A 282 -19.32 -3.47 -6.69
C HIS A 282 -18.68 -3.05 -8.02
N VAL A 283 -17.49 -3.56 -8.30
CA VAL A 283 -16.77 -3.30 -9.57
C VAL A 283 -17.62 -3.64 -10.80
N TYR A 284 -18.43 -4.70 -10.73
CA TYR A 284 -19.33 -5.14 -11.80
C TYR A 284 -20.75 -4.56 -11.71
N GLY A 285 -20.95 -3.58 -10.84
CA GLY A 285 -22.25 -2.98 -10.58
C GLY A 285 -22.95 -3.58 -9.35
N ARG A 286 -24.09 -3.02 -9.03
CA ARG A 286 -24.90 -3.44 -7.88
C ARG A 286 -26.13 -4.20 -8.37
N ASP A 287 -26.65 -5.07 -7.53
CA ASP A 287 -27.83 -5.87 -7.83
C ASP A 287 -29.07 -4.99 -8.10
N SER A 288 -30.00 -5.51 -8.89
CA SER A 288 -31.29 -4.86 -9.17
C SER A 288 -32.08 -4.57 -7.89
N ALA A 289 -31.94 -5.42 -6.87
CA ALA A 289 -32.54 -5.22 -5.55
C ALA A 289 -32.01 -3.95 -4.85
N TYR A 290 -30.72 -3.65 -4.97
CA TYR A 290 -30.13 -2.42 -4.45
C TYR A 290 -30.77 -1.17 -5.10
N TYR A 291 -30.87 -1.17 -6.43
CA TYR A 291 -31.48 -0.04 -7.16
C TYR A 291 -32.97 0.09 -6.87
N ALA A 292 -33.68 -1.03 -6.66
CA ALA A 292 -35.07 -1.00 -6.25
C ALA A 292 -35.22 -0.38 -4.85
N LYS A 293 -34.36 -0.75 -3.90
CA LYS A 293 -34.33 -0.15 -2.56
C LYS A 293 -34.01 1.34 -2.61
N LEU A 294 -33.00 1.74 -3.38
CA LEU A 294 -32.63 3.14 -3.54
C LEU A 294 -33.77 3.99 -4.10
N ARG A 295 -34.53 3.44 -5.07
CA ARG A 295 -35.75 4.10 -5.59
C ARG A 295 -36.83 4.20 -4.53
N ALA A 296 -37.06 3.14 -3.77
CA ALA A 296 -38.07 3.15 -2.69
C ALA A 296 -37.71 4.18 -1.61
N ASP A 297 -36.42 4.23 -1.19
CA ASP A 297 -35.95 5.21 -0.20
C ASP A 297 -36.06 6.65 -0.73
N SER A 298 -35.76 6.89 -2.01
CA SER A 298 -35.91 8.22 -2.62
C SER A 298 -37.38 8.66 -2.72
N ILE A 299 -38.28 7.74 -3.03
CA ILE A 299 -39.72 8.01 -3.06
C ILE A 299 -40.22 8.29 -1.64
N ALA A 300 -39.81 7.48 -0.66
CA ALA A 300 -40.21 7.68 0.74
C ALA A 300 -39.71 9.03 1.28
N GLN A 301 -38.47 9.42 0.91
CA GLN A 301 -37.94 10.72 1.30
C GLN A 301 -38.70 11.88 0.65
N ALA A 302 -38.98 11.79 -0.65
CA ALA A 302 -39.77 12.81 -1.35
C ALA A 302 -41.19 12.94 -0.75
N GLN A 303 -41.82 11.83 -0.34
CA GLN A 303 -43.10 11.83 0.34
C GLN A 303 -43.00 12.48 1.73
N ALA A 304 -41.96 12.17 2.50
CA ALA A 304 -41.71 12.79 3.81
C ALA A 304 -41.51 14.30 3.69
N ASP A 305 -40.70 14.74 2.72
CA ASP A 305 -40.43 16.16 2.44
C ASP A 305 -41.74 16.90 2.03
N SER A 306 -42.58 16.26 1.21
CA SER A 306 -43.87 16.82 0.81
C SER A 306 -44.85 16.97 1.97
N LEU A 307 -44.91 15.96 2.87
CA LEU A 307 -45.73 16.02 4.08
C LEU A 307 -45.24 17.10 5.06
N GLU A 308 -43.94 17.25 5.19
CA GLU A 308 -43.35 18.32 6.01
C GLU A 308 -43.62 19.71 5.44
N ALA A 309 -43.56 19.87 4.11
CA ALA A 309 -43.93 21.11 3.45
C ALA A 309 -45.43 21.47 3.64
N LEU A 310 -46.33 20.47 3.57
CA LEU A 310 -47.76 20.66 3.85
C LEU A 310 -47.97 21.01 5.32
N GLY A 311 -47.26 20.38 6.25
CA GLY A 311 -47.34 20.69 7.67
C GLY A 311 -46.83 22.11 7.99
N LYS A 312 -45.81 22.59 7.29
CA LYS A 312 -45.31 23.97 7.41
C LYS A 312 -46.30 24.98 6.82
N SER A 313 -46.92 24.67 5.68
CA SER A 313 -47.96 25.52 5.06
C SER A 313 -49.22 25.64 5.96
N ALA A 314 -49.66 24.54 6.58
CA ALA A 314 -50.77 24.55 7.50
C ALA A 314 -50.50 25.33 8.81
N ARG A 315 -49.24 25.34 9.28
CA ARG A 315 -48.82 26.16 10.43
C ARG A 315 -48.72 27.64 10.11
N THR A 316 -48.29 28.01 8.89
CA THR A 316 -48.24 29.41 8.43
C THR A 316 -49.66 29.96 8.19
N SER A 317 -50.59 29.18 7.63
CA SER A 317 -51.98 29.59 7.47
C SER A 317 -52.71 29.76 8.80
N ARG A 318 -52.46 28.91 9.79
CA ARG A 318 -53.00 29.07 11.15
C ARG A 318 -52.41 30.28 11.87
N ARG A 319 -51.17 30.64 11.68
CA ARG A 319 -50.56 31.87 12.21
C ARG A 319 -51.11 33.11 11.53
N GLY A 320 -51.34 33.09 10.22
CA GLY A 320 -51.95 34.18 9.47
C GLY A 320 -53.39 34.43 9.90
N ALA A 321 -54.17 33.38 10.15
CA ALA A 321 -55.55 33.49 10.65
C ALA A 321 -55.61 34.00 12.12
N ALA A 322 -54.62 33.69 12.96
CA ALA A 322 -54.54 34.20 14.33
C ALA A 322 -54.13 35.67 14.39
N THR A 323 -53.29 36.14 13.46
CA THR A 323 -52.91 37.57 13.35
C THR A 323 -54.01 38.42 12.77
N SER A 324 -54.83 37.89 11.82
CA SER A 324 -55.95 38.67 11.24
C SER A 324 -57.12 38.83 12.25
N ARG A 325 -57.32 37.91 13.19
CA ARG A 325 -58.30 38.04 14.26
C ARG A 325 -57.87 38.98 15.38
N ARG A 326 -56.54 39.29 15.51
CA ARG A 326 -56.03 40.22 16.52
C ARG A 326 -55.94 41.67 16.00
N SER A 327 -55.93 41.90 14.70
CA SER A 327 -55.93 43.26 14.10
C SER A 327 -57.27 43.97 14.04
N SER A 328 -58.39 43.25 14.26
CA SER A 328 -59.72 43.84 14.29
C SER A 328 -60.19 44.38 15.64
N SER A 329 -59.39 44.27 16.70
CA SER A 329 -59.80 44.68 18.06
C SER A 329 -58.92 45.78 18.71
N LEU A 330 -57.98 46.41 18.00
CA LEU A 330 -57.14 47.46 18.55
C LEU A 330 -56.81 48.60 17.56
N SER A 331 -57.90 49.28 17.12
CA SER A 331 -57.76 50.62 16.63
C SER A 331 -58.19 51.58 17.73
N ARG A 332 -57.31 51.80 18.69
CA ARG A 332 -57.25 53.03 19.53
C ARG A 332 -56.11 52.91 20.57
N ARG A 333 -55.03 53.52 20.30
CA ARG A 333 -54.28 54.41 21.20
C ARG A 333 -52.83 54.60 20.74
N THR A 334 -52.57 55.80 20.29
CA THR A 334 -51.45 56.72 20.61
C THR A 334 -50.01 56.20 20.53
N ARG A 335 -49.31 56.79 19.55
CA ARG A 335 -48.04 57.53 19.61
C ARG A 335 -47.13 57.25 20.84
N GLN A 336 -45.93 56.78 20.57
CA GLN A 336 -44.68 57.53 20.83
C GLN A 336 -43.46 56.60 20.95
N SER A 337 -42.43 56.99 20.20
CA SER A 337 -40.99 57.00 20.48
C SER A 337 -40.19 55.68 20.44
N ASP A 338 -39.31 55.68 19.49
CA ASP A 338 -37.85 55.60 19.51
C ASP A 338 -37.11 54.27 19.65
N ALA A 339 -36.19 54.18 18.72
CA ALA A 339 -34.81 53.67 18.79
C ALA A 339 -34.54 52.15 18.75
N GLY A 340 -34.06 51.76 17.63
CA GLY A 340 -32.74 51.12 17.47
C GLY A 340 -32.54 49.70 18.02
N SER A 341 -32.47 48.73 17.14
CA SER A 341 -31.37 47.75 17.17
C SER A 341 -31.43 46.85 15.93
N ALA A 342 -30.41 46.94 15.11
CA ALA A 342 -30.16 46.06 13.97
C ALA A 342 -29.76 44.67 14.49
N LYS A 343 -30.48 43.62 14.11
CA LYS A 343 -30.05 42.25 14.25
C LYS A 343 -29.57 41.67 12.91
N ALA A 344 -28.30 41.34 12.91
CA ALA A 344 -27.60 40.71 11.79
C ALA A 344 -28.27 39.43 11.30
N THR A 345 -28.51 39.38 10.01
CA THR A 345 -28.96 38.22 9.27
C THR A 345 -27.80 37.24 9.04
N LYS A 346 -27.95 35.98 9.49
CA LYS A 346 -27.03 34.88 9.17
C LYS A 346 -27.18 34.48 7.70
N PRO A 347 -26.08 34.20 6.98
CA PRO A 347 -26.15 33.80 5.60
C PRO A 347 -26.69 32.36 5.45
N LYS A 348 -27.61 32.16 4.52
CA LYS A 348 -28.12 30.86 4.08
C LYS A 348 -27.00 30.08 3.36
N LYS A 349 -26.74 28.85 3.84
CA LYS A 349 -25.91 27.87 3.11
C LYS A 349 -26.61 27.50 1.79
N GLN A 350 -25.97 27.82 0.69
CA GLN A 350 -26.31 27.29 -0.63
C GLN A 350 -25.88 25.82 -0.70
N LYS A 351 -26.83 24.93 -0.92
CA LYS A 351 -26.55 23.54 -1.34
C LYS A 351 -26.27 23.56 -2.84
N SER A 352 -25.04 23.26 -3.23
CA SER A 352 -24.69 23.03 -4.63
C SER A 352 -25.26 21.66 -5.05
N CYS A 353 -26.23 21.66 -5.94
CA CYS A 353 -26.62 20.49 -6.73
C CYS A 353 -25.57 20.26 -7.80
N LEU A 354 -24.80 19.20 -7.70
CA LEU A 354 -24.06 18.62 -8.81
C LEU A 354 -25.00 17.71 -9.60
N LEU A 355 -25.57 18.23 -10.67
CA LEU A 355 -26.19 17.45 -11.73
C LEU A 355 -25.10 16.72 -12.51
N TYR A 356 -25.08 15.41 -12.40
CA TYR A 356 -24.31 14.54 -13.28
C TYR A 356 -25.21 14.20 -14.47
N THR A 357 -24.97 14.82 -15.59
CA THR A 357 -25.52 14.39 -16.89
C THR A 357 -24.59 13.34 -17.47
N SER A 358 -25.05 12.09 -17.53
CA SER A 358 -24.44 11.08 -18.37
C SER A 358 -25.16 11.11 -19.72
N ASP A 359 -24.48 11.50 -20.76
CA ASP A 359 -24.84 11.20 -22.14
C ASP A 359 -23.76 10.35 -22.78
N ALA A 360 -24.26 9.26 -23.48
CA ALA A 360 -23.61 8.31 -24.38
C ALA A 360 -22.80 7.20 -23.76
#